data_bb1fda1edd288e185ef7dafbd9004a8f
#
_entry.id   bb1fda1edd288e185ef7dafbd9004a8f
#
_cell.length_a   1.000
_cell.length_b   1.000
_cell.length_c   1.000
_cell.angle_alpha   90.00
_cell.angle_beta   90.00
_cell.angle_gamma   90.00
#
_symmetry.space_group_name_H-M   'P 1'
#
loop_
_entity.id
_entity.type
_entity.pdbx_description
1 polymer ?
#
loop_
_entity_poly.entity_id
_entity_poly.type
_entity_poly.pdbx_seq_one_letter_code
_entity_poly.pdbx_strand_id
1 'polypeptide(L)'
;MRIDQSWLKDPATQAVCKAVNADGAQVLFVGGCVRNALLGEAVSDMDIATDALPDQVMALAGRAGIKVVPTGIDHGTVTLIKNGIPHEITTFRRDVATDGRRAIVAFSTDITEDARRRDFTMNAIYARPDGEIVDPLDGMADLQKRRIRFIGTAENRIREDYLRSLRYFRFHAWYGDHALGFDPDALAAIAASLEGLATLSKERVGAEMLKLLAAPDPAPSAAAMRQAGVLAQILPGADDRALAPLIHLEAGRAASCIRRLAALGGEGLQEALRLSKAQTSHLQAIREAAAGTAGAGELGYRLGAEQALDALLLRSALLEQPVSPDLESKIAQGAKAVFPVKARDLLPDCKGPELGAQLRKLEADWIASGFLLSREQLLDSFH
;
A
#
# COMPACT_ATOMS: atom_id res chain seq x y z
N MET A 1 13.08 0.84 28.62
CA MET A 1 11.76 0.99 27.98
C MET A 1 11.24 -0.38 27.59
N ARG A 2 9.93 -0.66 27.68
CA ARG A 2 9.37 -1.98 27.35
C ARG A 2 8.11 -1.82 26.51
N ILE A 3 7.91 -2.74 25.56
CA ILE A 3 6.65 -2.93 24.84
C ILE A 3 5.75 -3.82 25.70
N ASP A 4 4.49 -3.42 25.85
CA ASP A 4 3.46 -4.18 26.57
C ASP A 4 2.20 -4.29 25.70
N GLN A 5 2.23 -5.20 24.71
CA GLN A 5 1.12 -5.43 23.80
C GLN A 5 0.69 -6.90 23.77
N SER A 6 -0.56 -7.14 23.39
CA SER A 6 -1.18 -8.47 23.41
C SER A 6 -0.47 -9.49 22.52
N TRP A 7 -0.02 -9.09 21.31
CA TRP A 7 0.67 -9.97 20.38
C TRP A 7 1.98 -10.53 20.96
N LEU A 8 2.70 -9.73 21.76
CA LEU A 8 3.94 -10.15 22.42
C LEU A 8 3.66 -11.19 23.51
N LYS A 9 2.53 -11.05 24.22
CA LYS A 9 2.11 -11.95 25.30
C LYS A 9 1.35 -13.17 24.81
N ASP A 10 1.07 -13.27 23.50
CA ASP A 10 0.34 -14.39 22.94
C ASP A 10 1.06 -15.74 23.25
N PRO A 11 0.35 -16.76 23.75
CA PRO A 11 0.96 -18.02 24.13
C PRO A 11 1.67 -18.75 22.97
N ALA A 12 1.19 -18.62 21.73
CA ALA A 12 1.85 -19.20 20.56
C ALA A 12 3.15 -18.48 20.26
N THR A 13 3.15 -17.14 20.30
CA THR A 13 4.34 -16.30 20.13
C THR A 13 5.39 -16.62 21.20
N GLN A 14 5.00 -16.69 22.47
CA GLN A 14 5.90 -17.02 23.58
C GLN A 14 6.44 -18.47 23.47
N ALA A 15 5.62 -19.43 23.00
CA ALA A 15 6.07 -20.79 22.77
C ALA A 15 7.14 -20.86 21.65
N VAL A 16 6.98 -20.09 20.57
CA VAL A 16 7.98 -19.96 19.50
C VAL A 16 9.27 -19.36 20.05
N CYS A 17 9.18 -18.25 20.77
CA CYS A 17 10.37 -17.63 21.40
C CYS A 17 11.12 -18.58 22.33
N LYS A 18 10.38 -19.31 23.19
CA LYS A 18 10.95 -20.31 24.11
C LYS A 18 11.62 -21.46 23.36
N ALA A 19 11.02 -21.92 22.27
CA ALA A 19 11.59 -23.00 21.46
C ALA A 19 12.91 -22.59 20.82
N VAL A 20 12.98 -21.41 20.19
CA VAL A 20 14.20 -20.90 19.54
C VAL A 20 15.30 -20.61 20.58
N ASN A 21 14.93 -20.13 21.76
CA ASN A 21 15.87 -19.84 22.84
C ASN A 21 16.36 -21.07 23.63
N ALA A 22 15.83 -22.27 23.36
CA ALA A 22 16.06 -23.46 24.22
C ALA A 22 17.54 -23.84 24.41
N ASP A 23 18.38 -23.59 23.41
CA ASP A 23 19.82 -23.86 23.45
C ASP A 23 20.62 -22.54 23.70
N GLY A 24 19.97 -21.48 24.22
CA GLY A 24 20.60 -20.21 24.59
C GLY A 24 20.74 -19.19 23.45
N ALA A 25 20.13 -19.45 22.28
CA ALA A 25 20.14 -18.51 21.17
C ALA A 25 19.36 -17.23 21.51
N GLN A 26 19.82 -16.09 20.99
CA GLN A 26 19.10 -14.83 21.09
C GLN A 26 17.80 -14.88 20.29
N VAL A 27 16.74 -14.31 20.84
CA VAL A 27 15.43 -14.17 20.17
C VAL A 27 14.97 -12.74 20.33
N LEU A 28 14.83 -12.02 19.23
CA LEU A 28 14.53 -10.60 19.24
C LEU A 28 13.50 -10.28 18.17
N PHE A 29 12.39 -9.69 18.55
CA PHE A 29 11.46 -9.08 17.58
C PHE A 29 12.13 -7.87 16.95
N VAL A 30 11.82 -7.57 15.67
CA VAL A 30 12.50 -6.50 14.96
C VAL A 30 11.66 -5.89 13.84
N GLY A 31 11.98 -4.69 13.42
CA GLY A 31 11.38 -4.06 12.25
C GLY A 31 9.97 -3.56 12.47
N GLY A 32 9.03 -3.96 11.61
CA GLY A 32 7.67 -3.44 11.59
C GLY A 32 6.91 -3.61 12.89
N CYS A 33 6.97 -4.78 13.50
CA CYS A 33 6.24 -5.06 14.74
C CYS A 33 6.73 -4.21 15.92
N VAL A 34 8.05 -4.03 16.06
CA VAL A 34 8.62 -3.22 17.15
C VAL A 34 8.33 -1.74 16.92
N ARG A 35 8.60 -1.23 15.71
CA ARG A 35 8.32 0.16 15.34
C ARG A 35 6.85 0.51 15.57
N ASN A 36 5.93 -0.28 15.03
CA ASN A 36 4.50 -0.01 15.14
C ASN A 36 4.03 -0.08 16.60
N ALA A 37 4.51 -1.07 17.37
CA ALA A 37 4.20 -1.16 18.80
C ALA A 37 4.64 0.10 19.57
N LEU A 38 5.82 0.64 19.27
CA LEU A 38 6.36 1.85 19.90
C LEU A 38 5.62 3.12 19.47
N LEU A 39 5.06 3.15 18.25
CA LEU A 39 4.25 4.25 17.73
C LEU A 39 2.76 4.15 18.12
N GLY A 40 2.32 3.05 18.71
CA GLY A 40 0.90 2.80 19.00
C GLY A 40 0.08 2.40 17.78
N GLU A 41 0.75 1.98 16.70
CA GLU A 41 0.12 1.53 15.45
C GLU A 41 -0.18 0.03 15.47
N ALA A 42 -1.07 -0.42 14.58
CA ALA A 42 -1.41 -1.84 14.45
C ALA A 42 -0.20 -2.68 14.00
N VAL A 43 -0.06 -3.87 14.60
CA VAL A 43 0.97 -4.86 14.26
C VAL A 43 0.31 -6.01 13.51
N SER A 44 0.74 -6.30 12.29
CA SER A 44 0.23 -7.38 11.43
C SER A 44 1.16 -8.60 11.40
N ASP A 45 2.44 -8.36 11.22
CA ASP A 45 3.45 -9.40 10.99
C ASP A 45 4.51 -9.36 12.09
N MET A 46 4.96 -10.52 12.53
CA MET A 46 5.95 -10.66 13.60
C MET A 46 7.25 -11.22 13.04
N ASP A 47 8.21 -10.31 12.84
CA ASP A 47 9.57 -10.66 12.43
C ASP A 47 10.43 -10.88 13.67
N ILE A 48 11.09 -12.03 13.72
CA ILE A 48 12.01 -12.41 14.79
C ILE A 48 13.40 -12.59 14.18
N ALA A 49 14.39 -11.97 14.79
CA ALA A 49 15.79 -12.14 14.47
C ALA A 49 16.49 -12.98 15.55
N THR A 50 17.43 -13.84 15.16
CA THR A 50 18.16 -14.75 16.06
C THR A 50 19.59 -14.95 15.59
N ASP A 51 20.49 -15.31 16.50
CA ASP A 51 21.86 -15.76 16.18
C ASP A 51 21.93 -17.26 15.83
N ALA A 52 20.84 -18.02 16.01
CA ALA A 52 20.77 -19.42 15.59
C ALA A 52 20.72 -19.53 14.06
N LEU A 53 21.46 -20.50 13.51
CA LEU A 53 21.41 -20.82 12.07
C LEU A 53 20.06 -21.46 11.69
N PRO A 54 19.60 -21.37 10.41
CA PRO A 54 18.31 -21.90 9.98
C PRO A 54 18.09 -23.38 10.36
N ASP A 55 19.10 -24.22 10.18
CA ASP A 55 19.02 -25.65 10.53
C ASP A 55 18.83 -25.85 12.05
N GLN A 56 19.46 -25.03 12.86
CA GLN A 56 19.29 -25.03 14.31
C GLN A 56 17.87 -24.61 14.69
N VAL A 57 17.35 -23.53 14.08
CA VAL A 57 15.96 -23.08 14.28
C VAL A 57 14.98 -24.17 13.93
N MET A 58 15.17 -24.86 12.80
CA MET A 58 14.30 -25.96 12.37
C MET A 58 14.35 -27.14 13.34
N ALA A 59 15.55 -27.52 13.82
CA ALA A 59 15.71 -28.61 14.80
C ALA A 59 15.06 -28.25 16.16
N LEU A 60 15.24 -27.02 16.63
CA LEU A 60 14.65 -26.53 17.88
C LEU A 60 13.12 -26.52 17.80
N ALA A 61 12.55 -26.00 16.71
CA ALA A 61 11.12 -25.97 16.46
C ALA A 61 10.53 -27.41 16.38
N GLY A 62 11.21 -28.33 15.69
CA GLY A 62 10.81 -29.73 15.59
C GLY A 62 10.75 -30.41 16.97
N ARG A 63 11.76 -30.19 17.83
CA ARG A 63 11.75 -30.71 19.23
C ARG A 63 10.57 -30.14 20.04
N ALA A 64 10.14 -28.94 19.77
CA ALA A 64 9.03 -28.27 20.45
C ALA A 64 7.65 -28.57 19.84
N GLY A 65 7.56 -29.43 18.79
CA GLY A 65 6.31 -29.72 18.10
C GLY A 65 5.70 -28.50 17.39
N ILE A 66 6.53 -27.61 16.87
CA ILE A 66 6.12 -26.44 16.12
C ILE A 66 6.28 -26.73 14.63
N LYS A 67 5.25 -26.41 13.82
CA LYS A 67 5.30 -26.61 12.37
C LYS A 67 6.31 -25.65 11.73
N VAL A 68 7.20 -26.22 10.91
CA VAL A 68 8.26 -25.49 10.20
C VAL A 68 7.94 -25.40 8.72
N VAL A 69 8.11 -24.21 8.13
CA VAL A 69 8.03 -23.98 6.68
C VAL A 69 9.31 -23.25 6.24
N PRO A 70 10.13 -23.88 5.37
CA PRO A 70 11.39 -23.29 4.91
C PRO A 70 11.15 -22.25 3.81
N THR A 71 10.75 -21.04 4.18
CA THR A 71 10.33 -19.99 3.25
C THR A 71 11.46 -19.23 2.57
N GLY A 72 12.69 -19.31 3.08
CA GLY A 72 13.83 -18.54 2.53
C GLY A 72 15.15 -18.95 3.17
N ILE A 73 15.48 -20.23 3.22
CA ILE A 73 16.69 -20.77 3.86
C ILE A 73 17.97 -20.12 3.31
N ASP A 74 18.05 -19.93 2.00
CA ASP A 74 19.20 -19.31 1.34
C ASP A 74 19.45 -17.86 1.84
N HIS A 75 18.42 -17.25 2.40
CA HIS A 75 18.46 -15.91 2.98
C HIS A 75 18.41 -15.93 4.52
N GLY A 76 18.48 -17.11 5.12
CA GLY A 76 18.45 -17.26 6.57
C GLY A 76 17.07 -17.17 7.22
N THR A 77 15.98 -17.29 6.45
CA THR A 77 14.61 -17.15 6.97
C THR A 77 13.87 -18.48 6.99
N VAL A 78 13.22 -18.76 8.12
CA VAL A 78 12.35 -19.93 8.35
C VAL A 78 11.05 -19.44 8.97
N THR A 79 9.90 -19.89 8.48
CA THR A 79 8.60 -19.60 9.10
C THR A 79 8.19 -20.69 10.07
N LEU A 80 7.94 -20.33 11.32
CA LEU A 80 7.41 -21.19 12.35
C LEU A 80 5.92 -20.90 12.55
N ILE A 81 5.08 -21.97 12.51
CA ILE A 81 3.63 -21.81 12.66
C ILE A 81 3.18 -22.50 13.93
N LYS A 82 2.63 -21.74 14.88
CA LYS A 82 2.03 -22.23 16.12
C LYS A 82 0.61 -21.72 16.25
N ASN A 83 -0.35 -22.64 16.47
CA ASN A 83 -1.78 -22.32 16.58
C ASN A 83 -2.33 -21.51 15.37
N GLY A 84 -1.80 -21.75 14.16
CA GLY A 84 -2.20 -21.02 12.96
C GLY A 84 -1.52 -19.65 12.78
N ILE A 85 -0.73 -19.18 13.75
CA ILE A 85 -0.02 -17.88 13.68
C ILE A 85 1.37 -18.12 13.10
N PRO A 86 1.72 -17.49 11.96
CA PRO A 86 3.06 -17.55 11.39
C PRO A 86 4.01 -16.57 12.09
N HIS A 87 5.25 -17.01 12.29
CA HIS A 87 6.34 -16.19 12.80
C HIS A 87 7.53 -16.36 11.85
N GLU A 88 8.02 -15.28 11.28
CA GLU A 88 9.22 -15.30 10.44
C GLU A 88 10.48 -15.19 11.32
N ILE A 89 11.29 -16.24 11.30
CA ILE A 89 12.54 -16.29 12.06
C ILE A 89 13.70 -16.11 11.08
N THR A 90 14.46 -15.04 11.24
CA THR A 90 15.62 -14.73 10.38
C THR A 90 16.89 -14.74 11.18
N THR A 91 17.87 -15.53 10.74
CA THR A 91 19.22 -15.52 11.33
C THR A 91 19.89 -14.16 11.13
N PHE A 92 20.57 -13.63 12.15
CA PHE A 92 21.39 -12.43 12.01
C PHE A 92 22.38 -12.60 10.86
N ARG A 93 22.50 -11.57 10.04
CA ARG A 93 23.32 -11.62 8.85
C ARG A 93 23.93 -10.27 8.52
N ARG A 94 25.04 -10.29 7.81
CA ARG A 94 25.64 -9.12 7.16
C ARG A 94 25.67 -9.33 5.66
N ASP A 95 25.56 -8.27 4.92
CA ASP A 95 25.69 -8.29 3.47
C ASP A 95 27.18 -8.28 3.12
N VAL A 96 27.67 -9.31 2.41
CA VAL A 96 29.09 -9.45 2.02
C VAL A 96 29.35 -8.83 0.66
N ALA A 97 28.41 -9.00 -0.26
CA ALA A 97 28.41 -8.35 -1.56
C ALA A 97 26.95 -8.12 -1.98
N THR A 98 26.67 -6.95 -2.50
CA THR A 98 25.34 -6.60 -3.02
C THR A 98 25.46 -6.26 -4.50
N ASP A 99 24.66 -6.91 -5.33
CA ASP A 99 24.49 -6.59 -6.74
C ASP A 99 23.01 -6.21 -6.95
N GLY A 100 22.67 -5.00 -6.51
CA GLY A 100 21.36 -4.36 -6.65
C GLY A 100 20.17 -5.10 -6.04
N ARG A 101 20.10 -6.43 -6.12
CA ARG A 101 19.01 -7.26 -5.59
C ARG A 101 19.46 -8.50 -4.83
N ARG A 102 20.59 -9.06 -5.21
CA ARG A 102 21.11 -10.30 -4.60
C ARG A 102 22.24 -9.94 -3.67
N ALA A 103 21.95 -9.96 -2.38
CA ALA A 103 23.00 -9.92 -1.37
C ALA A 103 23.52 -11.34 -1.15
N ILE A 104 24.84 -11.53 -1.28
CA ILE A 104 25.50 -12.68 -0.69
C ILE A 104 25.56 -12.37 0.79
N VAL A 105 24.82 -13.14 1.58
CA VAL A 105 24.74 -12.94 3.03
C VAL A 105 25.71 -13.87 3.74
N ALA A 106 26.38 -13.37 4.76
CA ALA A 106 27.07 -14.18 5.75
C ALA A 106 26.29 -14.11 7.07
N PHE A 107 26.03 -15.26 7.69
CA PHE A 107 25.41 -15.28 9.00
C PHE A 107 26.34 -14.67 10.05
N SER A 108 25.73 -14.04 11.05
CA SER A 108 26.41 -13.36 12.13
C SER A 108 25.78 -13.72 13.48
N THR A 109 26.53 -13.55 14.54
CA THR A 109 26.01 -13.61 15.92
C THR A 109 25.88 -12.23 16.54
N ASP A 110 26.29 -11.17 15.83
CA ASP A 110 26.24 -9.79 16.30
C ASP A 110 24.97 -9.08 15.77
N ILE A 111 24.11 -8.68 16.71
CA ILE A 111 22.91 -7.88 16.45
C ILE A 111 23.24 -6.56 15.73
N THR A 112 24.41 -5.97 16.00
CA THR A 112 24.82 -4.69 15.41
C THR A 112 25.08 -4.84 13.91
N GLU A 113 25.63 -5.98 13.47
CA GLU A 113 25.81 -6.30 12.06
C GLU A 113 24.44 -6.47 11.36
N ASP A 114 23.48 -7.17 11.99
CA ASP A 114 22.13 -7.29 11.45
C ASP A 114 21.39 -5.95 11.40
N ALA A 115 21.58 -5.10 12.41
CA ALA A 115 21.01 -3.77 12.44
C ALA A 115 21.55 -2.88 11.30
N ARG A 116 22.86 -2.89 11.08
CA ARG A 116 23.54 -2.04 10.09
C ARG A 116 23.14 -2.34 8.64
N ARG A 117 22.70 -3.53 8.31
CA ARG A 117 22.25 -3.87 6.95
C ARG A 117 20.82 -3.39 6.63
N ARG A 118 20.04 -2.98 7.65
CA ARG A 118 18.66 -2.50 7.47
C ARG A 118 18.64 -1.13 6.81
N ASP A 119 17.46 -0.71 6.35
CA ASP A 119 17.29 0.54 5.62
C ASP A 119 17.32 1.78 6.52
N PHE A 120 16.41 1.84 7.51
CA PHE A 120 16.22 3.01 8.36
C PHE A 120 16.46 2.69 9.82
N THR A 121 16.94 3.69 10.58
CA THR A 121 17.23 3.56 12.02
C THR A 121 16.02 3.09 12.81
N MET A 122 14.81 3.59 12.50
CA MET A 122 13.57 3.17 13.15
C MET A 122 13.15 1.71 12.87
N ASN A 123 13.74 1.05 11.88
CA ASN A 123 13.54 -0.37 11.58
C ASN A 123 14.62 -1.28 12.15
N ALA A 124 15.62 -0.71 12.82
CA ALA A 124 16.72 -1.41 13.47
C ALA A 124 16.60 -1.39 15.01
N ILE A 125 15.38 -1.20 15.50
CA ILE A 125 15.04 -1.31 16.91
C ILE A 125 14.51 -2.73 17.14
N TYR A 126 14.99 -3.37 18.20
CA TYR A 126 14.67 -4.74 18.57
C TYR A 126 13.93 -4.77 19.91
N ALA A 127 13.20 -5.86 20.15
CA ALA A 127 12.59 -6.12 21.45
C ALA A 127 12.80 -7.59 21.86
N ARG A 128 13.15 -7.83 23.12
CA ARG A 128 13.20 -9.17 23.71
C ARG A 128 11.79 -9.76 23.86
N PRO A 129 11.67 -11.07 24.07
CA PRO A 129 10.36 -11.70 24.32
C PRO A 129 9.61 -11.16 25.55
N ASP A 130 10.31 -10.53 26.50
CA ASP A 130 9.72 -9.87 27.66
C ASP A 130 9.36 -8.39 27.40
N GLY A 131 9.57 -7.90 26.17
CA GLY A 131 9.28 -6.54 25.72
C GLY A 131 10.41 -5.53 25.95
N GLU A 132 11.54 -5.92 26.56
CA GLU A 132 12.69 -5.03 26.73
C GLU A 132 13.24 -4.58 25.36
N ILE A 133 13.44 -3.27 25.19
CA ILE A 133 13.96 -2.69 23.96
C ILE A 133 15.49 -2.82 23.91
N VAL A 134 15.99 -3.24 22.75
CA VAL A 134 17.41 -3.26 22.39
C VAL A 134 17.59 -2.38 21.16
N ASP A 135 18.37 -1.31 21.28
CA ASP A 135 18.55 -0.29 20.23
C ASP A 135 20.04 -0.10 19.91
N PRO A 136 20.61 -0.94 19.05
CA PRO A 136 22.05 -0.93 18.78
C PRO A 136 22.54 0.28 17.97
N LEU A 137 21.62 1.05 17.36
CA LEU A 137 21.96 2.16 16.45
C LEU A 137 21.30 3.49 16.84
N ASP A 138 20.81 3.64 18.08
CA ASP A 138 20.13 4.84 18.59
C ASP A 138 18.93 5.27 17.72
N GLY A 139 18.19 4.29 17.19
CA GLY A 139 17.01 4.51 16.34
C GLY A 139 15.81 5.06 17.10
N MET A 140 15.74 4.89 18.42
CA MET A 140 14.66 5.39 19.27
C MET A 140 14.50 6.92 19.19
N ALA A 141 15.60 7.66 19.13
CA ALA A 141 15.56 9.11 19.02
C ALA A 141 14.93 9.57 17.72
N ASP A 142 15.21 8.87 16.61
CA ASP A 142 14.61 9.15 15.31
C ASP A 142 13.11 8.73 15.29
N LEU A 143 12.80 7.58 15.88
CA LEU A 143 11.42 7.09 15.98
C LEU A 143 10.53 8.07 16.75
N GLN A 144 10.98 8.56 17.91
CA GLN A 144 10.24 9.52 18.74
C GLN A 144 9.99 10.85 18.02
N LYS A 145 10.97 11.30 17.22
CA LYS A 145 10.87 12.50 16.37
C LYS A 145 10.16 12.23 15.06
N ARG A 146 9.74 11.02 14.79
CA ARG A 146 9.19 10.59 13.48
C ARG A 146 10.10 10.98 12.30
N ARG A 147 11.40 10.92 12.50
CA ARG A 147 12.42 11.23 11.50
C ARG A 147 12.80 9.97 10.74
N ILE A 148 12.69 10.02 9.42
CA ILE A 148 13.13 8.93 8.54
C ILE A 148 14.60 9.16 8.18
N ARG A 149 15.48 8.33 8.72
CA ARG A 149 16.93 8.42 8.48
C ARG A 149 17.52 7.09 8.05
N PHE A 150 18.30 7.12 6.97
CA PHE A 150 19.07 5.95 6.53
C PHE A 150 20.11 5.55 7.57
N ILE A 151 20.38 4.24 7.68
CA ILE A 151 21.49 3.71 8.48
C ILE A 151 22.78 3.90 7.68
N GLY A 152 23.75 4.64 8.22
CA GLY A 152 24.97 5.01 7.49
C GLY A 152 24.70 6.13 6.48
N THR A 153 25.36 6.09 5.31
CA THR A 153 25.16 7.10 4.27
C THR A 153 24.04 6.69 3.31
N ALA A 154 23.19 7.65 2.94
CA ALA A 154 22.07 7.41 2.05
C ALA A 154 22.53 6.83 0.70
N GLU A 155 23.64 7.35 0.14
CA GLU A 155 24.20 6.91 -1.13
C GLU A 155 24.54 5.41 -1.11
N ASN A 156 25.19 4.94 -0.08
CA ASN A 156 25.56 3.53 0.04
C ASN A 156 24.33 2.65 0.18
N ARG A 157 23.36 3.04 1.01
CA ARG A 157 22.12 2.30 1.21
C ARG A 157 21.29 2.21 -0.05
N ILE A 158 21.23 3.27 -0.85
CA ILE A 158 20.50 3.30 -2.11
C ILE A 158 21.20 2.43 -3.16
N ARG A 159 22.54 2.47 -3.26
CA ARG A 159 23.30 1.61 -4.20
C ARG A 159 23.15 0.13 -3.92
N GLU A 160 23.00 -0.28 -2.68
CA GLU A 160 22.75 -1.68 -2.31
C GLU A 160 21.38 -2.18 -2.81
N ASP A 161 20.35 -1.33 -2.77
CA ASP A 161 19.02 -1.60 -3.30
C ASP A 161 18.29 -0.29 -3.60
N TYR A 162 18.18 0.04 -4.87
CA TYR A 162 17.52 1.27 -5.33
C TYR A 162 16.04 1.37 -4.89
N LEU A 163 15.39 0.27 -4.52
CA LEU A 163 14.04 0.30 -3.97
C LEU A 163 13.97 1.10 -2.66
N ARG A 164 15.08 1.23 -1.94
CA ARG A 164 15.15 2.02 -0.71
C ARG A 164 14.81 3.49 -0.94
N SER A 165 15.02 4.01 -2.15
CA SER A 165 14.54 5.36 -2.54
C SER A 165 13.01 5.46 -2.46
N LEU A 166 12.28 4.49 -3.02
CA LEU A 166 10.81 4.46 -2.94
C LEU A 166 10.33 4.20 -1.52
N ARG A 167 11.01 3.30 -0.82
CA ARG A 167 10.74 3.01 0.59
C ARG A 167 10.88 4.27 1.46
N TYR A 168 11.87 5.14 1.20
CA TYR A 168 12.07 6.39 1.94
C TYR A 168 10.82 7.27 1.87
N PHE A 169 10.27 7.52 0.69
CA PHE A 169 9.04 8.30 0.53
C PHE A 169 7.83 7.61 1.15
N ARG A 170 7.71 6.28 1.00
CA ARG A 170 6.63 5.54 1.65
C ARG A 170 6.72 5.62 3.18
N PHE A 171 7.92 5.44 3.74
CA PHE A 171 8.11 5.55 5.18
C PHE A 171 7.80 6.95 5.70
N HIS A 172 8.18 7.98 4.94
CA HIS A 172 7.84 9.36 5.27
C HIS A 172 6.31 9.57 5.27
N ALA A 173 5.60 9.06 4.27
CA ALA A 173 4.15 9.19 4.17
C ALA A 173 3.39 8.48 5.33
N TRP A 174 3.94 7.37 5.84
CA TRP A 174 3.32 6.59 6.91
C TRP A 174 3.74 7.02 8.32
N TYR A 175 4.99 7.37 8.51
CA TYR A 175 5.61 7.51 9.84
C TYR A 175 6.31 8.83 10.05
N GLY A 176 6.58 9.59 8.99
CA GLY A 176 7.30 10.86 9.06
C GLY A 176 6.49 11.96 9.72
N ASP A 177 7.19 12.89 10.38
CA ASP A 177 6.59 14.17 10.77
C ASP A 177 6.74 15.15 9.59
N HIS A 178 5.62 15.52 8.99
CA HIS A 178 5.59 16.43 7.84
C HIS A 178 6.13 17.81 8.19
N ALA A 179 6.07 18.24 9.45
CA ALA A 179 6.59 19.53 9.89
C ALA A 179 8.13 19.56 9.90
N LEU A 180 8.79 18.41 10.06
CA LEU A 180 10.25 18.29 9.97
C LEU A 180 10.76 18.28 8.51
N GLY A 181 9.87 17.99 7.55
CA GLY A 181 10.23 17.84 6.15
C GLY A 181 11.07 16.60 5.88
N PHE A 182 11.76 16.61 4.76
CA PHE A 182 12.63 15.51 4.30
C PHE A 182 14.09 15.82 4.64
N ASP A 183 14.86 14.75 4.88
CA ASP A 183 16.31 14.84 5.06
C ASP A 183 16.97 15.28 3.73
N PRO A 184 17.67 16.44 3.70
CA PRO A 184 18.26 16.97 2.46
C PRO A 184 19.31 16.04 1.84
N ASP A 185 20.11 15.36 2.67
CA ASP A 185 21.15 14.44 2.20
C ASP A 185 20.50 13.19 1.56
N ALA A 186 19.41 12.69 2.17
CA ALA A 186 18.64 11.60 1.60
C ALA A 186 18.04 11.98 0.24
N LEU A 187 17.43 13.18 0.11
CA LEU A 187 16.88 13.65 -1.17
C LEU A 187 17.96 13.83 -2.23
N ALA A 188 19.12 14.39 -1.87
CA ALA A 188 20.25 14.55 -2.78
C ALA A 188 20.78 13.20 -3.28
N ALA A 189 20.95 12.22 -2.38
CA ALA A 189 21.39 10.88 -2.73
C ALA A 189 20.37 10.15 -3.64
N ILE A 190 19.07 10.30 -3.37
CA ILE A 190 18.00 9.74 -4.21
C ILE A 190 18.04 10.37 -5.60
N ALA A 191 18.11 11.70 -5.70
CA ALA A 191 18.18 12.41 -6.98
C ALA A 191 19.42 12.05 -7.80
N ALA A 192 20.56 11.81 -7.15
CA ALA A 192 21.78 11.33 -7.80
C ALA A 192 21.73 9.85 -8.25
N SER A 193 20.70 9.09 -7.85
CA SER A 193 20.60 7.65 -8.09
C SER A 193 19.41 7.25 -8.97
N LEU A 194 18.81 8.18 -9.72
CA LEU A 194 17.60 7.95 -10.50
C LEU A 194 17.74 6.84 -11.54
N GLU A 195 18.90 6.74 -12.20
CA GLU A 195 19.15 5.71 -13.21
C GLU A 195 19.00 4.29 -12.65
N GLY A 196 19.35 4.09 -11.37
CA GLY A 196 19.21 2.81 -10.70
C GLY A 196 17.74 2.36 -10.53
N LEU A 197 16.79 3.28 -10.49
CA LEU A 197 15.36 2.95 -10.43
C LEU A 197 14.88 2.16 -11.65
N ALA A 198 15.49 2.37 -12.81
CA ALA A 198 15.16 1.64 -14.03
C ALA A 198 15.52 0.14 -13.96
N THR A 199 16.40 -0.25 -13.03
CA THR A 199 16.80 -1.66 -12.82
C THR A 199 15.82 -2.43 -11.95
N LEU A 200 14.90 -1.74 -11.28
CA LEU A 200 13.95 -2.36 -10.37
C LEU A 200 12.86 -3.14 -11.13
N SER A 201 12.45 -4.27 -10.57
CA SER A 201 11.29 -4.96 -11.12
C SER A 201 10.01 -4.15 -10.90
N LYS A 202 9.16 -4.12 -11.91
CA LYS A 202 7.90 -3.37 -11.90
C LYS A 202 6.96 -3.80 -10.76
N GLU A 203 7.01 -5.08 -10.37
CA GLU A 203 6.26 -5.62 -9.24
C GLU A 203 6.68 -4.96 -7.92
N ARG A 204 7.99 -4.80 -7.70
CA ARG A 204 8.50 -4.15 -6.48
C ARG A 204 8.14 -2.67 -6.45
N VAL A 205 8.31 -1.99 -7.58
CA VAL A 205 7.92 -0.57 -7.75
C VAL A 205 6.43 -0.40 -7.47
N GLY A 206 5.59 -1.23 -8.10
CA GLY A 206 4.14 -1.19 -7.92
C GLY A 206 3.71 -1.42 -6.48
N ALA A 207 4.30 -2.42 -5.81
CA ALA A 207 4.01 -2.70 -4.41
C ALA A 207 4.35 -1.52 -3.48
N GLU A 208 5.50 -0.86 -3.68
CA GLU A 208 5.88 0.32 -2.87
C GLU A 208 4.98 1.53 -3.18
N MET A 209 4.65 1.77 -4.45
CA MET A 209 3.77 2.88 -4.84
C MET A 209 2.35 2.72 -4.29
N LEU A 210 1.75 1.53 -4.39
CA LEU A 210 0.43 1.28 -3.84
C LEU A 210 0.40 1.42 -2.31
N LYS A 211 1.46 0.96 -1.62
CA LYS A 211 1.62 1.14 -0.17
C LYS A 211 1.82 2.61 0.20
N LEU A 212 2.55 3.39 -0.60
CA LEU A 212 2.70 4.83 -0.41
C LEU A 212 1.36 5.54 -0.53
N LEU A 213 0.61 5.25 -1.60
CA LEU A 213 -0.68 5.86 -1.85
C LEU A 213 -1.77 5.44 -0.84
N ALA A 214 -1.58 4.34 -0.13
CA ALA A 214 -2.46 3.92 0.96
C ALA A 214 -2.19 4.67 2.29
N ALA A 215 -1.12 5.45 2.40
CA ALA A 215 -0.79 6.20 3.61
C ALA A 215 -1.89 7.24 3.96
N PRO A 216 -2.01 7.67 5.22
CA PRO A 216 -2.97 8.71 5.61
C PRO A 216 -2.90 9.96 4.73
N ASP A 217 -1.71 10.52 4.57
CA ASP A 217 -1.45 11.64 3.65
C ASP A 217 -0.16 11.40 2.85
N PRO A 218 -0.24 10.87 1.61
CA PRO A 218 0.92 10.68 0.74
C PRO A 218 1.29 11.92 -0.08
N ALA A 219 0.52 13.01 -0.05
CA ALA A 219 0.73 14.15 -0.95
C ALA A 219 2.08 14.83 -0.76
N PRO A 220 2.59 15.11 0.45
CA PRO A 220 3.92 15.68 0.63
C PRO A 220 5.03 14.77 0.07
N SER A 221 4.89 13.46 0.24
CA SER A 221 5.85 12.49 -0.28
C SER A 221 5.83 12.41 -1.81
N ALA A 222 4.65 12.44 -2.42
CA ALA A 222 4.51 12.49 -3.88
C ALA A 222 5.11 13.78 -4.48
N ALA A 223 4.88 14.91 -3.83
CA ALA A 223 5.48 16.20 -4.22
C ALA A 223 7.02 16.16 -4.15
N ALA A 224 7.57 15.60 -3.08
CA ALA A 224 9.01 15.42 -2.95
C ALA A 224 9.59 14.43 -4.00
N MET A 225 8.86 13.35 -4.31
CA MET A 225 9.22 12.42 -5.40
C MET A 225 9.27 13.13 -6.76
N ARG A 226 8.31 14.02 -7.04
CA ARG A 226 8.33 14.83 -8.28
C ARG A 226 9.54 15.75 -8.31
N GLN A 227 9.80 16.47 -7.21
CA GLN A 227 10.95 17.39 -7.13
C GLN A 227 12.30 16.67 -7.26
N ALA A 228 12.43 15.48 -6.69
CA ALA A 228 13.62 14.65 -6.80
C ALA A 228 13.74 13.90 -8.15
N GLY A 229 12.78 14.04 -9.08
CA GLY A 229 12.77 13.36 -10.37
C GLY A 229 12.31 11.90 -10.33
N VAL A 230 12.05 11.35 -9.15
CA VAL A 230 11.66 9.96 -8.95
C VAL A 230 10.32 9.65 -9.62
N LEU A 231 9.33 10.55 -9.47
CA LEU A 231 7.99 10.32 -10.01
C LEU A 231 8.01 10.20 -11.53
N ALA A 232 8.73 11.09 -12.22
CA ALA A 232 8.88 11.05 -13.67
C ALA A 232 9.62 9.80 -14.16
N GLN A 233 10.60 9.31 -13.37
CA GLN A 233 11.38 8.11 -13.70
C GLN A 233 10.54 6.81 -13.64
N ILE A 234 9.63 6.69 -12.67
CA ILE A 234 8.84 5.46 -12.46
C ILE A 234 7.47 5.53 -13.13
N LEU A 235 6.88 6.72 -13.27
CA LEU A 235 5.56 6.97 -13.83
C LEU A 235 5.62 8.17 -14.79
N PRO A 236 6.08 7.99 -16.03
CA PRO A 236 6.12 9.08 -17.00
C PRO A 236 4.75 9.74 -17.17
N GLY A 237 4.73 11.07 -17.21
CA GLY A 237 3.52 11.88 -17.32
C GLY A 237 2.69 12.00 -16.04
N ALA A 238 3.15 11.44 -14.92
CA ALA A 238 2.46 11.62 -13.63
C ALA A 238 2.69 13.02 -13.04
N ASP A 239 1.64 13.54 -12.37
CA ASP A 239 1.62 14.86 -11.75
C ASP A 239 0.94 14.77 -10.36
N ASP A 240 1.53 15.36 -9.34
CA ASP A 240 1.03 15.29 -7.97
C ASP A 240 -0.01 16.39 -7.62
N ARG A 241 -0.26 17.36 -8.51
CA ARG A 241 -1.10 18.54 -8.22
C ARG A 241 -2.52 18.22 -7.75
N ALA A 242 -3.13 17.19 -8.30
CA ALA A 242 -4.48 16.77 -7.91
C ALA A 242 -4.51 15.94 -6.61
N LEU A 243 -3.37 15.45 -6.12
CA LEU A 243 -3.35 14.51 -4.99
C LEU A 243 -3.71 15.18 -3.67
N ALA A 244 -3.13 16.33 -3.34
CA ALA A 244 -3.45 17.04 -2.10
C ALA A 244 -4.92 17.51 -2.04
N PRO A 245 -5.50 18.16 -3.11
CA PRO A 245 -6.93 18.41 -3.17
C PRO A 245 -7.77 17.16 -2.98
N LEU A 246 -7.42 16.04 -3.62
CA LEU A 246 -8.16 14.80 -3.48
C LEU A 246 -8.18 14.30 -2.03
N ILE A 247 -7.03 14.28 -1.35
CA ILE A 247 -6.95 13.84 0.05
C ILE A 247 -7.80 14.73 0.95
N HIS A 248 -7.79 16.04 0.73
CA HIS A 248 -8.67 16.96 1.44
C HIS A 248 -10.15 16.62 1.21
N LEU A 249 -10.55 16.35 -0.03
CA LEU A 249 -11.92 15.96 -0.39
C LEU A 249 -12.34 14.57 0.11
N GLU A 250 -11.37 13.68 0.38
CA GLU A 250 -11.64 12.40 1.02
C GLU A 250 -12.24 12.56 2.42
N ALA A 251 -11.91 13.64 3.15
CA ALA A 251 -12.57 14.06 4.39
C ALA A 251 -12.74 12.90 5.41
N GLY A 252 -11.68 12.13 5.65
CA GLY A 252 -11.68 11.00 6.58
C GLY A 252 -12.32 9.70 6.06
N ARG A 253 -12.74 9.64 4.80
CA ARG A 253 -13.15 8.40 4.15
C ARG A 253 -11.96 7.44 3.99
N ALA A 254 -12.27 6.15 3.80
CA ALA A 254 -11.23 5.15 3.57
C ALA A 254 -10.34 5.53 2.37
N ALA A 255 -9.04 5.41 2.56
CA ALA A 255 -8.06 5.65 1.51
C ALA A 255 -8.21 4.61 0.40
N SER A 256 -8.27 5.07 -0.85
CA SER A 256 -8.22 4.20 -2.04
C SER A 256 -6.94 4.47 -2.82
N CYS A 257 -6.00 3.51 -2.80
CA CYS A 257 -4.75 3.66 -3.53
C CYS A 257 -4.97 3.79 -5.04
N ILE A 258 -6.05 3.20 -5.60
CA ILE A 258 -6.38 3.29 -7.03
C ILE A 258 -6.95 4.68 -7.37
N ARG A 259 -7.83 5.24 -6.53
CA ARG A 259 -8.32 6.61 -6.69
C ARG A 259 -7.16 7.63 -6.66
N ARG A 260 -6.26 7.48 -5.70
CA ARG A 260 -5.07 8.35 -5.55
C ARG A 260 -4.06 8.15 -6.68
N LEU A 261 -3.92 6.93 -7.20
CA LEU A 261 -3.12 6.66 -8.40
C LEU A 261 -3.74 7.33 -9.64
N ALA A 262 -5.07 7.32 -9.76
CA ALA A 262 -5.76 8.04 -10.83
C ALA A 262 -5.52 9.55 -10.78
N ALA A 263 -5.41 10.13 -9.58
CA ALA A 263 -5.09 11.56 -9.39
C ALA A 263 -3.64 11.91 -9.77
N LEU A 264 -2.69 11.00 -9.55
CA LEU A 264 -1.33 11.18 -10.06
C LEU A 264 -1.26 11.13 -11.59
N GLY A 265 -2.19 10.43 -12.22
CA GLY A 265 -2.15 10.27 -13.68
C GLY A 265 -0.97 9.41 -14.13
N GLY A 266 -0.42 9.75 -15.30
CA GLY A 266 0.69 9.01 -15.91
C GLY A 266 0.24 8.04 -16.99
N GLU A 267 1.23 7.57 -17.78
CA GLU A 267 1.05 6.68 -18.91
C GLU A 267 1.43 5.24 -18.56
N GLY A 268 0.80 4.25 -19.18
CA GLY A 268 1.16 2.85 -19.05
C GLY A 268 1.15 2.29 -17.62
N LEU A 269 0.32 2.84 -16.72
CA LEU A 269 0.31 2.53 -15.29
C LEU A 269 0.16 1.03 -14.99
N GLN A 270 -0.67 0.33 -15.79
CA GLN A 270 -0.86 -1.12 -15.65
C GLN A 270 0.46 -1.87 -15.74
N GLU A 271 1.25 -1.53 -16.76
CA GLU A 271 2.52 -2.21 -17.01
C GLU A 271 3.62 -1.70 -16.07
N ALA A 272 3.68 -0.39 -15.83
CA ALA A 272 4.70 0.23 -14.98
C ALA A 272 4.63 -0.27 -13.53
N LEU A 273 3.43 -0.53 -13.01
CA LEU A 273 3.19 -0.95 -11.63
C LEU A 273 2.70 -2.40 -11.50
N ARG A 274 2.60 -3.16 -12.60
CA ARG A 274 2.07 -4.53 -12.60
C ARG A 274 0.73 -4.66 -11.89
N LEU A 275 -0.17 -3.74 -12.21
CA LEU A 275 -1.51 -3.76 -11.62
C LEU A 275 -2.26 -5.03 -12.03
N SER A 276 -3.03 -5.59 -11.08
CA SER A 276 -3.95 -6.69 -11.38
C SER A 276 -5.04 -6.26 -12.37
N LYS A 277 -5.71 -7.22 -13.02
CA LYS A 277 -6.83 -6.93 -13.94
C LYS A 277 -7.93 -6.11 -13.24
N ALA A 278 -8.27 -6.45 -12.00
CA ALA A 278 -9.28 -5.73 -11.23
C ALA A 278 -8.86 -4.28 -10.96
N GLN A 279 -7.62 -4.05 -10.53
CA GLN A 279 -7.08 -2.70 -10.32
C GLN A 279 -7.03 -1.88 -11.61
N THR A 280 -6.65 -2.49 -12.72
CA THR A 280 -6.62 -1.83 -14.03
C THR A 280 -8.01 -1.43 -14.49
N SER A 281 -9.00 -2.33 -14.40
CA SER A 281 -10.38 -2.05 -14.75
C SER A 281 -10.98 -0.93 -13.89
N HIS A 282 -10.71 -0.96 -12.59
CA HIS A 282 -11.14 0.08 -11.66
C HIS A 282 -10.51 1.44 -12.03
N LEU A 283 -9.18 1.48 -12.23
CA LEU A 283 -8.45 2.68 -12.62
C LEU A 283 -8.99 3.30 -13.92
N GLN A 284 -9.24 2.48 -14.94
CA GLN A 284 -9.79 2.93 -16.21
C GLN A 284 -11.20 3.51 -16.03
N ALA A 285 -12.09 2.76 -15.36
CA ALA A 285 -13.47 3.18 -15.14
C ALA A 285 -13.57 4.53 -14.41
N ILE A 286 -12.77 4.73 -13.33
CA ILE A 286 -12.82 6.00 -12.61
C ILE A 286 -12.19 7.16 -13.38
N ARG A 287 -11.14 6.93 -14.17
CA ARG A 287 -10.53 7.98 -15.03
C ARG A 287 -11.47 8.40 -16.15
N GLU A 288 -12.11 7.44 -16.84
CA GLU A 288 -13.10 7.72 -17.88
C GLU A 288 -14.30 8.47 -17.31
N ALA A 289 -14.83 8.00 -16.18
CA ALA A 289 -15.96 8.64 -15.51
C ALA A 289 -15.60 10.05 -14.99
N ALA A 290 -14.40 10.25 -14.47
CA ALA A 290 -13.94 11.56 -13.99
C ALA A 290 -13.79 12.57 -15.14
N ALA A 291 -13.34 12.14 -16.31
CA ALA A 291 -13.24 12.97 -17.51
C ALA A 291 -14.60 13.28 -18.17
N GLY A 292 -15.62 12.48 -17.90
CA GLY A 292 -16.97 12.65 -18.45
C GLY A 292 -17.81 13.67 -17.68
N THR A 293 -19.08 13.81 -18.10
CA THR A 293 -20.06 14.74 -17.52
C THR A 293 -21.19 14.06 -16.76
N ALA A 294 -21.19 12.71 -16.71
CA ALA A 294 -22.23 11.94 -16.03
C ALA A 294 -22.38 12.34 -14.56
N GLY A 295 -23.62 12.44 -14.10
CA GLY A 295 -23.95 12.85 -12.74
C GLY A 295 -23.81 11.71 -11.72
N ALA A 296 -23.94 12.06 -10.44
CA ALA A 296 -23.73 11.12 -9.33
C ALA A 296 -24.68 9.91 -9.38
N GLY A 297 -25.96 10.13 -9.68
CA GLY A 297 -26.94 9.04 -9.82
C GLY A 297 -26.59 8.11 -10.99
N GLU A 298 -26.28 8.68 -12.16
CA GLU A 298 -25.91 7.91 -13.34
C GLU A 298 -24.66 7.07 -13.10
N LEU A 299 -23.61 7.65 -12.52
CA LEU A 299 -22.39 6.92 -12.20
C LEU A 299 -22.64 5.83 -11.16
N GLY A 300 -23.48 6.11 -10.15
CA GLY A 300 -23.94 5.09 -9.19
C GLY A 300 -24.60 3.90 -9.88
N TYR A 301 -25.48 4.15 -10.84
CA TYR A 301 -26.17 3.12 -11.60
C TYR A 301 -25.22 2.31 -12.50
N ARG A 302 -24.30 2.97 -13.20
CA ARG A 302 -23.41 2.32 -14.17
C ARG A 302 -22.21 1.61 -13.54
N LEU A 303 -21.63 2.17 -12.49
CA LEU A 303 -20.36 1.73 -11.90
C LEU A 303 -20.49 1.12 -10.50
N GLY A 304 -21.66 1.30 -9.87
CA GLY A 304 -21.83 1.00 -8.44
C GLY A 304 -21.26 2.10 -7.54
N ALA A 305 -21.54 1.97 -6.24
CA ALA A 305 -21.31 3.06 -5.29
C ALA A 305 -19.82 3.42 -5.11
N GLU A 306 -18.94 2.43 -5.03
CA GLU A 306 -17.51 2.64 -4.77
C GLU A 306 -16.82 3.39 -5.91
N GLN A 307 -16.92 2.88 -7.14
CA GLN A 307 -16.26 3.47 -8.30
C GLN A 307 -16.87 4.84 -8.68
N ALA A 308 -18.18 5.02 -8.48
CA ALA A 308 -18.83 6.31 -8.68
C ALA A 308 -18.31 7.37 -7.71
N LEU A 309 -18.14 7.02 -6.45
CA LEU A 309 -17.55 7.91 -5.46
C LEU A 309 -16.10 8.27 -5.81
N ASP A 310 -15.29 7.27 -6.15
CA ASP A 310 -13.90 7.47 -6.56
C ASP A 310 -13.80 8.41 -7.77
N ALA A 311 -14.62 8.21 -8.78
CA ALA A 311 -14.62 9.04 -9.98
C ALA A 311 -15.04 10.50 -9.70
N LEU A 312 -16.04 10.71 -8.84
CA LEU A 312 -16.55 12.05 -8.53
C LEU A 312 -15.62 12.83 -7.60
N LEU A 313 -14.99 12.16 -6.63
CA LEU A 313 -13.92 12.78 -5.83
C LEU A 313 -12.73 13.16 -6.70
N LEU A 314 -12.32 12.29 -7.62
CA LEU A 314 -11.26 12.58 -8.58
C LEU A 314 -11.61 13.76 -9.49
N ARG A 315 -12.82 13.80 -10.05
CA ARG A 315 -13.30 14.92 -10.87
C ARG A 315 -13.27 16.24 -10.09
N SER A 316 -13.77 16.23 -8.86
CA SER A 316 -13.77 17.42 -7.98
C SER A 316 -12.35 17.90 -7.69
N ALA A 317 -11.41 16.99 -7.45
CA ALA A 317 -10.01 17.33 -7.23
C ALA A 317 -9.34 17.93 -8.49
N LEU A 318 -9.58 17.33 -9.65
CA LEU A 318 -9.03 17.81 -10.94
C LEU A 318 -9.59 19.16 -11.36
N LEU A 319 -10.86 19.46 -11.02
CA LEU A 319 -11.51 20.72 -11.33
C LEU A 319 -11.43 21.75 -10.20
N GLU A 320 -10.77 21.41 -9.10
CA GLU A 320 -10.69 22.24 -7.87
C GLU A 320 -12.07 22.70 -7.37
N GLN A 321 -13.06 21.79 -7.44
CA GLN A 321 -14.43 22.06 -7.05
C GLN A 321 -14.81 21.32 -5.76
N PRO A 322 -15.68 21.90 -4.93
CA PRO A 322 -16.17 21.23 -3.74
C PRO A 322 -17.06 20.02 -4.10
N VAL A 323 -17.09 19.05 -3.21
CA VAL A 323 -17.99 17.91 -3.32
C VAL A 323 -19.40 18.34 -2.90
N SER A 324 -20.42 17.95 -3.69
CA SER A 324 -21.82 18.22 -3.35
C SER A 324 -22.22 17.52 -2.05
N PRO A 325 -22.96 18.18 -1.13
CA PRO A 325 -23.41 17.55 0.12
C PRO A 325 -24.31 16.32 -0.08
N ASP A 326 -25.01 16.23 -1.19
CA ASP A 326 -25.92 15.12 -1.54
C ASP A 326 -25.26 14.04 -2.39
N LEU A 327 -23.93 14.10 -2.59
CA LEU A 327 -23.19 13.20 -3.46
C LEU A 327 -23.47 11.72 -3.15
N GLU A 328 -23.27 11.32 -1.90
CA GLU A 328 -23.40 9.91 -1.50
C GLU A 328 -24.85 9.40 -1.60
N SER A 329 -25.82 10.26 -1.29
CA SER A 329 -27.23 9.89 -1.40
C SER A 329 -27.64 9.66 -2.85
N LYS A 330 -27.19 10.51 -3.78
CA LYS A 330 -27.42 10.35 -5.22
C LYS A 330 -26.71 9.13 -5.79
N ILE A 331 -25.48 8.87 -5.40
CA ILE A 331 -24.76 7.64 -5.77
C ILE A 331 -25.52 6.41 -5.28
N ALA A 332 -25.95 6.39 -4.01
CA ALA A 332 -26.65 5.26 -3.43
C ALA A 332 -28.02 5.04 -4.09
N GLN A 333 -28.72 6.10 -4.48
CA GLN A 333 -29.97 6.01 -5.26
C GLN A 333 -29.71 5.32 -6.59
N GLY A 334 -28.72 5.78 -7.36
CA GLY A 334 -28.37 5.19 -8.65
C GLY A 334 -27.90 3.74 -8.53
N ALA A 335 -27.04 3.43 -7.55
CA ALA A 335 -26.53 2.07 -7.34
C ALA A 335 -27.60 1.03 -7.00
N LYS A 336 -28.75 1.48 -6.45
CA LYS A 336 -29.91 0.63 -6.16
C LYS A 336 -30.94 0.61 -7.28
N ALA A 337 -30.86 1.52 -8.25
CA ALA A 337 -31.82 1.67 -9.30
C ALA A 337 -31.76 0.48 -10.27
N VAL A 338 -32.96 0.04 -10.72
CA VAL A 338 -33.10 -1.04 -11.69
C VAL A 338 -33.98 -0.54 -12.83
N PHE A 339 -33.44 -0.50 -14.04
CA PHE A 339 -34.18 -0.05 -15.22
C PHE A 339 -35.41 -0.91 -15.45
N PRO A 340 -36.64 -0.31 -15.50
CA PRO A 340 -37.88 -1.06 -15.45
C PRO A 340 -38.31 -1.64 -16.81
N VAL A 341 -37.73 -1.19 -17.95
CA VAL A 341 -38.10 -1.63 -19.29
C VAL A 341 -37.18 -2.76 -19.76
N LYS A 342 -37.76 -3.78 -20.36
CA LYS A 342 -37.05 -4.92 -20.96
C LYS A 342 -37.25 -4.96 -22.48
N ALA A 343 -36.33 -5.58 -23.21
CA ALA A 343 -36.41 -5.72 -24.66
C ALA A 343 -37.78 -6.26 -25.18
N ARG A 344 -38.38 -7.19 -24.45
CA ARG A 344 -39.69 -7.77 -24.76
C ARG A 344 -40.84 -6.74 -24.72
N ASP A 345 -40.67 -5.66 -24.01
CA ASP A 345 -41.71 -4.65 -23.81
C ASP A 345 -41.85 -3.73 -25.05
N LEU A 346 -40.83 -3.72 -25.92
CA LEU A 346 -40.78 -2.98 -27.18
C LEU A 346 -41.05 -3.86 -28.41
N LEU A 347 -41.25 -5.15 -28.20
CA LEU A 347 -41.66 -6.07 -29.30
C LEU A 347 -43.18 -6.10 -29.44
N PRO A 348 -43.69 -6.20 -30.70
CA PRO A 348 -42.96 -6.39 -31.96
C PRO A 348 -42.57 -5.11 -32.70
N ASP A 349 -42.83 -3.92 -32.13
CA ASP A 349 -42.70 -2.62 -32.79
C ASP A 349 -41.28 -2.26 -33.20
N CYS A 350 -40.29 -2.65 -32.35
CA CYS A 350 -38.87 -2.47 -32.65
C CYS A 350 -38.14 -3.82 -32.76
N LYS A 351 -37.21 -3.94 -33.71
CA LYS A 351 -36.42 -5.16 -33.94
C LYS A 351 -34.96 -4.81 -34.30
N GLY A 352 -34.06 -5.76 -34.06
CA GLY A 352 -32.65 -5.64 -34.46
C GLY A 352 -31.92 -4.44 -33.81
N PRO A 353 -31.11 -3.67 -34.56
CA PRO A 353 -30.34 -2.53 -34.03
C PRO A 353 -31.22 -1.41 -33.44
N GLU A 354 -32.43 -1.21 -34.00
CA GLU A 354 -33.39 -0.20 -33.56
C GLU A 354 -33.87 -0.45 -32.11
N LEU A 355 -34.12 -1.72 -31.76
CA LEU A 355 -34.48 -2.12 -30.39
C LEU A 355 -33.41 -1.69 -29.37
N GLY A 356 -32.14 -1.90 -29.70
CA GLY A 356 -31.04 -1.50 -28.84
C GLY A 356 -30.88 0.02 -28.71
N ALA A 357 -31.17 0.76 -29.80
CA ALA A 357 -31.11 2.23 -29.78
C ALA A 357 -32.26 2.80 -28.93
N GLN A 358 -33.47 2.25 -29.05
CA GLN A 358 -34.63 2.69 -28.30
C GLN A 358 -34.49 2.38 -26.79
N LEU A 359 -34.00 1.17 -26.44
CA LEU A 359 -33.72 0.86 -25.04
C LEU A 359 -32.72 1.84 -24.40
N ARG A 360 -31.65 2.19 -25.12
CA ARG A 360 -30.67 3.18 -24.62
C ARG A 360 -31.28 4.57 -24.45
N LYS A 361 -32.19 4.98 -25.37
CA LYS A 361 -32.90 6.25 -25.26
C LYS A 361 -33.80 6.29 -24.02
N LEU A 362 -34.63 5.27 -23.83
CA LEU A 362 -35.49 5.16 -22.65
C LEU A 362 -34.73 5.07 -21.35
N GLU A 363 -33.58 4.37 -21.34
CA GLU A 363 -32.70 4.32 -20.19
C GLU A 363 -32.09 5.70 -19.88
N ALA A 364 -31.68 6.47 -20.89
CA ALA A 364 -31.17 7.82 -20.73
C ALA A 364 -32.24 8.77 -20.16
N ASP A 365 -33.47 8.71 -20.69
CA ASP A 365 -34.61 9.50 -20.21
C ASP A 365 -34.96 9.13 -18.75
N TRP A 366 -34.91 7.85 -18.40
CA TRP A 366 -35.12 7.37 -17.04
C TRP A 366 -34.04 7.85 -16.09
N ILE A 367 -32.77 7.79 -16.48
CA ILE A 367 -31.63 8.32 -15.68
C ILE A 367 -31.80 9.84 -15.50
N ALA A 368 -32.13 10.58 -16.57
CA ALA A 368 -32.32 12.03 -16.54
C ALA A 368 -33.47 12.45 -15.62
N SER A 369 -34.53 11.62 -15.50
CA SER A 369 -35.61 11.84 -14.55
C SER A 369 -35.23 11.61 -13.08
N GLY A 370 -34.00 11.20 -12.77
CA GLY A 370 -33.59 10.79 -11.44
C GLY A 370 -34.17 9.43 -11.04
N PHE A 371 -34.37 8.52 -12.00
CA PHE A 371 -34.91 7.17 -11.80
C PHE A 371 -36.39 7.15 -11.37
N LEU A 372 -37.12 8.21 -11.66
CA LEU A 372 -38.53 8.38 -11.20
C LEU A 372 -39.58 7.87 -12.19
N LEU A 373 -39.27 7.84 -13.51
CA LEU A 373 -40.23 7.39 -14.52
C LEU A 373 -40.56 5.91 -14.34
N SER A 374 -41.87 5.62 -14.32
CA SER A 374 -42.36 4.25 -14.30
C SER A 374 -42.19 3.58 -15.67
N ARG A 375 -42.29 2.24 -15.71
CA ARG A 375 -42.30 1.48 -16.96
C ARG A 375 -43.37 1.99 -17.93
N GLU A 376 -44.56 2.30 -17.45
CA GLU A 376 -45.69 2.78 -18.25
C GLU A 376 -45.37 4.15 -18.86
N GLN A 377 -44.93 5.10 -18.06
CA GLN A 377 -44.52 6.44 -18.52
C GLN A 377 -43.43 6.41 -19.60
N LEU A 378 -42.46 5.49 -19.44
CA LEU A 378 -41.41 5.30 -20.44
C LEU A 378 -41.95 4.71 -21.75
N LEU A 379 -42.86 3.74 -21.68
CA LEU A 379 -43.47 3.15 -22.88
C LEU A 379 -44.41 4.12 -23.56
N ASP A 380 -45.18 4.93 -22.82
CA ASP A 380 -46.04 5.97 -23.39
C ASP A 380 -45.25 7.06 -24.15
N SER A 381 -44.01 7.34 -23.71
CA SER A 381 -43.13 8.27 -24.43
C SER A 381 -42.52 7.70 -25.72
N PHE A 382 -42.72 6.39 -25.95
CA PHE A 382 -42.24 5.69 -27.15
C PHE A 382 -43.28 5.77 -28.30
N HIS A 383 -44.56 5.88 -27.98
CA HIS A 383 -45.65 6.03 -28.92
C HIS A 383 -45.98 7.50 -29.19
#